data_e32499228525e89051407bd512562f25
#
_entry.id   e32499228525e89051407bd512562f25
#
_cell.length_a   1.000
_cell.length_b   1.000
_cell.length_c   1.000
_cell.angle_alpha   90.00
_cell.angle_beta   90.00
_cell.angle_gamma   90.00
#
_symmetry.space_group_name_H-M   'P 1'
#
loop_
_entity.id
_entity.type
_entity.pdbx_description
1 polymer ?
#
loop_
_entity_poly.entity_id
_entity_poly.type
_entity_poly.pdbx_seq_one_letter_code
_entity_poly.pdbx_strand_id
1 'polypeptide(L)'
;MKPEYDAGENLKEQMDAVVALYEEECSLRSIADALTLNPIKVRKLLITAGVYESEVAEKVQDTFEEYRETQNYKEAILSTANTLQLSKASVTSYLPYQKGVYFPSTADKEKISVGAERRRRYRAVRKLRSEPTEEHLWETVLFYSGVCFKTYSGLSFTYEIRKGRSGEYTKELWIDRREKSKSLAWSSVLLALNNIKKVGEVVNRPKALGDIRGVTYIYGMFYRFGLIDMPDEVKQKMGHPKDRKK
;
A
#
# COMPACT_ATOMS: atom_id res chain seq x y z
N MET A 1 -45.87 1.53 -4.80
CA MET A 1 -44.80 2.54 -4.81
C MET A 1 -43.57 1.89 -5.43
N LYS A 2 -42.98 2.43 -6.49
CA LYS A 2 -41.69 1.98 -6.96
C LYS A 2 -40.66 2.47 -5.93
N PRO A 3 -39.69 1.63 -5.47
CA PRO A 3 -38.65 2.09 -4.61
C PRO A 3 -37.92 3.24 -5.32
N GLU A 4 -37.63 4.30 -4.58
CA GLU A 4 -36.90 5.45 -5.07
C GLU A 4 -35.47 4.95 -5.40
N TYR A 5 -35.11 5.05 -6.69
CA TYR A 5 -33.81 4.56 -7.18
C TYR A 5 -32.72 5.56 -6.77
N ASP A 6 -31.90 5.20 -5.82
CA ASP A 6 -30.68 5.94 -5.48
C ASP A 6 -29.46 5.33 -6.21
N ALA A 7 -28.97 6.09 -7.20
CA ALA A 7 -27.83 5.66 -8.01
C ALA A 7 -26.53 5.60 -7.17
N GLY A 8 -26.43 6.37 -6.09
CA GLY A 8 -25.27 6.39 -5.20
C GLY A 8 -25.22 5.16 -4.31
N GLU A 9 -26.35 4.80 -3.73
CA GLU A 9 -26.47 3.64 -2.87
C GLU A 9 -26.22 2.34 -3.66
N ASN A 10 -26.83 2.20 -4.83
CA ASN A 10 -26.63 1.07 -5.74
C ASN A 10 -25.15 0.87 -6.13
N LEU A 11 -24.42 1.95 -6.36
CA LEU A 11 -23.03 1.85 -6.77
C LEU A 11 -22.11 1.55 -5.57
N LYS A 12 -22.46 1.99 -4.37
CA LYS A 12 -21.77 1.62 -3.14
C LYS A 12 -21.92 0.12 -2.88
N GLU A 13 -23.14 -0.41 -2.97
CA GLU A 13 -23.40 -1.84 -2.84
C GLU A 13 -22.62 -2.66 -3.88
N GLN A 14 -22.58 -2.21 -5.14
CA GLN A 14 -21.79 -2.85 -6.18
C GLN A 14 -20.28 -2.79 -5.86
N MET A 15 -19.79 -1.68 -5.34
CA MET A 15 -18.37 -1.54 -4.98
C MET A 15 -18.01 -2.47 -3.82
N ASP A 16 -18.84 -2.52 -2.77
CA ASP A 16 -18.63 -3.39 -1.61
C ASP A 16 -18.65 -4.87 -2.03
N ALA A 17 -19.59 -5.28 -2.89
CA ALA A 17 -19.69 -6.65 -3.42
C ALA A 17 -18.45 -7.01 -4.29
N VAL A 18 -18.01 -6.09 -5.17
CA VAL A 18 -16.83 -6.28 -6.01
C VAL A 18 -15.57 -6.41 -5.16
N VAL A 19 -15.42 -5.59 -4.12
CA VAL A 19 -14.27 -5.63 -3.20
C VAL A 19 -14.25 -6.95 -2.45
N ALA A 20 -15.38 -7.42 -1.92
CA ALA A 20 -15.47 -8.68 -1.20
C ALA A 20 -15.01 -9.86 -2.06
N LEU A 21 -15.52 -9.99 -3.29
CA LEU A 21 -15.10 -11.05 -4.21
C LEU A 21 -13.64 -10.92 -4.65
N TYR A 22 -13.12 -9.72 -4.78
CA TYR A 22 -11.71 -9.50 -5.11
C TYR A 22 -10.78 -9.88 -3.95
N GLU A 23 -11.21 -9.70 -2.72
CA GLU A 23 -10.50 -10.16 -1.52
C GLU A 23 -10.48 -11.69 -1.39
N GLU A 24 -11.45 -12.38 -1.97
CA GLU A 24 -11.51 -13.84 -2.13
C GLU A 24 -10.66 -14.37 -3.32
N GLU A 25 -9.79 -13.54 -3.90
CA GLU A 25 -8.90 -13.87 -5.02
C GLU A 25 -9.61 -14.18 -6.36
N CYS A 26 -10.88 -13.77 -6.51
CA CYS A 26 -11.59 -13.91 -7.76
C CYS A 26 -10.98 -13.03 -8.86
N SER A 27 -10.90 -13.56 -10.09
CA SER A 27 -10.47 -12.78 -11.24
C SER A 27 -11.49 -11.70 -11.61
N LEU A 28 -11.04 -10.62 -12.27
CA LEU A 28 -11.98 -9.56 -12.73
C LEU A 28 -13.11 -10.13 -13.59
N ARG A 29 -12.86 -11.18 -14.37
CA ARG A 29 -13.85 -11.82 -15.21
C ARG A 29 -14.84 -12.62 -14.39
N SER A 30 -14.37 -13.42 -13.42
CA SER A 30 -15.25 -14.16 -12.51
C SER A 30 -16.14 -13.25 -11.70
N ILE A 31 -15.61 -12.11 -11.21
CA ILE A 31 -16.40 -11.10 -10.48
C ILE A 31 -17.46 -10.47 -11.41
N ALA A 32 -17.05 -10.13 -12.64
CA ALA A 32 -17.95 -9.57 -13.64
C ALA A 32 -19.12 -10.51 -13.97
N ASP A 33 -18.83 -11.80 -14.16
CA ASP A 33 -19.83 -12.83 -14.45
C ASP A 33 -20.75 -13.04 -13.23
N ALA A 34 -20.20 -13.15 -12.01
CA ALA A 34 -20.98 -13.35 -10.79
C ALA A 34 -21.94 -12.18 -10.47
N LEU A 35 -21.49 -10.95 -10.72
CA LEU A 35 -22.27 -9.73 -10.42
C LEU A 35 -23.02 -9.17 -11.64
N THR A 36 -22.95 -9.85 -12.78
CA THR A 36 -23.53 -9.38 -14.06
C THR A 36 -23.05 -7.95 -14.43
N LEU A 37 -21.76 -7.70 -14.22
CA LEU A 37 -21.10 -6.42 -14.49
C LEU A 37 -20.12 -6.54 -15.67
N ASN A 38 -19.79 -5.41 -16.27
CA ASN A 38 -18.70 -5.37 -17.25
C ASN A 38 -17.34 -5.42 -16.51
N PRO A 39 -16.35 -6.23 -16.96
CA PRO A 39 -15.02 -6.31 -16.36
C PRO A 39 -14.31 -4.95 -16.23
N ILE A 40 -14.53 -4.02 -17.16
CA ILE A 40 -14.01 -2.65 -17.08
C ILE A 40 -14.65 -1.89 -15.91
N LYS A 41 -15.96 -2.10 -15.68
CA LYS A 41 -16.67 -1.51 -14.54
C LYS A 41 -16.14 -2.09 -13.22
N VAL A 42 -15.96 -3.42 -13.14
CA VAL A 42 -15.37 -4.09 -11.98
C VAL A 42 -14.00 -3.48 -11.64
N ARG A 43 -13.10 -3.41 -12.63
CA ARG A 43 -11.79 -2.77 -12.44
C ARG A 43 -11.91 -1.34 -11.94
N LYS A 44 -12.79 -0.53 -12.54
CA LYS A 44 -12.97 0.87 -12.16
C LYS A 44 -13.52 1.03 -10.74
N LEU A 45 -14.42 0.13 -10.30
CA LEU A 45 -14.90 0.07 -8.93
C LEU A 45 -13.77 -0.27 -7.94
N LEU A 46 -12.94 -1.27 -8.25
CA LEU A 46 -11.78 -1.64 -7.45
C LEU A 46 -10.75 -0.50 -7.37
N ILE A 47 -10.51 0.20 -8.47
CA ILE A 47 -9.64 1.40 -8.49
C ILE A 47 -10.24 2.49 -7.60
N THR A 48 -11.54 2.72 -7.67
CA THR A 48 -12.25 3.72 -6.84
C THR A 48 -12.17 3.35 -5.36
N ALA A 49 -12.33 2.08 -5.03
CA ALA A 49 -12.16 1.56 -3.69
C ALA A 49 -10.69 1.55 -3.21
N GLY A 50 -9.73 1.74 -4.11
CA GLY A 50 -8.30 1.79 -3.79
C GLY A 50 -7.66 0.43 -3.52
N VAL A 51 -8.29 -0.66 -3.93
CA VAL A 51 -7.81 -2.04 -3.69
C VAL A 51 -7.23 -2.70 -4.93
N TYR A 52 -7.40 -2.13 -6.12
CA TYR A 52 -6.92 -2.72 -7.37
C TYR A 52 -5.40 -2.57 -7.52
N GLU A 53 -4.70 -3.69 -7.66
CA GLU A 53 -3.26 -3.76 -7.82
C GLU A 53 -2.90 -4.07 -9.28
N SER A 54 -2.30 -3.11 -9.99
CA SER A 54 -1.87 -3.26 -11.38
C SER A 54 -0.82 -2.23 -11.75
N GLU A 55 0.27 -2.68 -12.37
CA GLU A 55 1.33 -1.79 -12.87
C GLU A 55 0.82 -0.75 -13.87
N VAL A 56 -0.09 -1.16 -14.74
CA VAL A 56 -0.68 -0.26 -15.72
C VAL A 56 -1.55 0.79 -15.05
N ALA A 57 -2.35 0.39 -14.05
CA ALA A 57 -3.20 1.30 -13.31
C ALA A 57 -2.37 2.34 -12.54
N GLU A 58 -1.27 1.92 -11.91
CA GLU A 58 -0.34 2.82 -11.22
C GLU A 58 0.29 3.82 -12.19
N LYS A 59 0.90 3.32 -13.30
CA LYS A 59 1.49 4.18 -14.31
C LYS A 59 0.50 5.23 -14.83
N VAL A 60 -0.73 4.81 -15.12
CA VAL A 60 -1.76 5.73 -15.63
C VAL A 60 -2.12 6.77 -14.57
N GLN A 61 -2.30 6.36 -13.32
CA GLN A 61 -2.67 7.28 -12.24
C GLN A 61 -1.54 8.25 -11.91
N ASP A 62 -0.30 7.78 -11.81
CA ASP A 62 0.86 8.62 -11.52
C ASP A 62 1.10 9.66 -12.64
N THR A 63 1.13 9.21 -13.89
CA THR A 63 1.29 10.13 -15.04
C THR A 63 0.13 11.12 -15.13
N PHE A 64 -1.10 10.67 -14.82
CA PHE A 64 -2.26 11.55 -14.82
C PHE A 64 -2.18 12.58 -13.68
N GLU A 65 -1.77 12.19 -12.48
CA GLU A 65 -1.62 13.10 -11.33
C GLU A 65 -0.55 14.17 -11.61
N GLU A 66 0.59 13.81 -12.23
CA GLU A 66 1.62 14.76 -12.67
C GLU A 66 1.05 15.83 -13.61
N TYR A 67 0.31 15.43 -14.64
CA TYR A 67 -0.32 16.38 -15.55
C TYR A 67 -1.44 17.20 -14.89
N ARG A 68 -2.13 16.65 -13.88
CA ARG A 68 -3.19 17.37 -13.15
C ARG A 68 -2.68 18.53 -12.32
N GLU A 69 -1.40 18.56 -11.97
CA GLU A 69 -0.83 19.71 -11.27
C GLU A 69 -0.83 21.00 -12.12
N THR A 70 -0.72 20.86 -13.44
CA THR A 70 -0.58 22.00 -14.37
C THR A 70 -1.70 22.11 -15.40
N GLN A 71 -2.50 21.07 -15.59
CA GLN A 71 -3.51 20.97 -16.65
C GLN A 71 -4.91 20.69 -16.08
N ASN A 72 -5.94 21.05 -16.86
CA ASN A 72 -7.30 20.64 -16.53
C ASN A 72 -7.51 19.13 -16.76
N TYR A 73 -8.62 18.60 -16.24
CA TYR A 73 -8.91 17.16 -16.27
C TYR A 73 -8.89 16.55 -17.69
N LYS A 74 -9.45 17.26 -18.68
CA LYS A 74 -9.53 16.74 -20.06
C LYS A 74 -8.17 16.77 -20.75
N GLU A 75 -7.40 17.81 -20.52
CA GLU A 75 -6.03 17.94 -21.04
C GLU A 75 -5.11 16.92 -20.39
N ALA A 76 -5.17 16.73 -19.10
CA ALA A 76 -4.38 15.72 -18.40
C ALA A 76 -4.66 14.29 -18.92
N ILE A 77 -5.92 13.94 -19.22
CA ILE A 77 -6.23 12.66 -19.89
C ILE A 77 -5.56 12.56 -21.25
N LEU A 78 -5.56 13.63 -22.04
CA LEU A 78 -4.93 13.65 -23.37
C LEU A 78 -3.41 13.48 -23.28
N SER A 79 -2.78 14.24 -22.39
CA SER A 79 -1.34 14.18 -22.16
C SER A 79 -0.91 12.78 -21.67
N THR A 80 -1.64 12.22 -20.70
CA THR A 80 -1.42 10.85 -20.22
C THR A 80 -1.58 9.81 -21.33
N ALA A 81 -2.63 9.95 -22.15
CA ALA A 81 -2.88 9.05 -23.28
C ALA A 81 -1.74 9.06 -24.29
N ASN A 82 -1.22 10.25 -24.64
CA ASN A 82 -0.11 10.41 -25.56
C ASN A 82 1.19 9.85 -24.95
N THR A 83 1.51 10.17 -23.71
CA THR A 83 2.74 9.71 -23.03
C THR A 83 2.80 8.19 -22.89
N LEU A 84 1.68 7.56 -22.55
CA LEU A 84 1.61 6.12 -22.34
C LEU A 84 1.19 5.34 -23.60
N GLN A 85 0.98 6.01 -24.72
CA GLN A 85 0.49 5.43 -25.98
C GLN A 85 -0.82 4.64 -25.80
N LEU A 86 -1.72 5.14 -24.96
CA LEU A 86 -3.02 4.57 -24.68
C LEU A 86 -4.15 5.39 -25.30
N SER A 87 -5.31 4.77 -25.53
CA SER A 87 -6.49 5.53 -25.89
C SER A 87 -7.04 6.33 -24.69
N LYS A 88 -7.70 7.46 -24.93
CA LYS A 88 -8.39 8.24 -23.89
C LYS A 88 -9.37 7.38 -23.05
N ALA A 89 -10.06 6.46 -23.73
CA ALA A 89 -10.98 5.53 -23.07
C ALA A 89 -10.25 4.58 -22.13
N SER A 90 -9.07 4.08 -22.55
CA SER A 90 -8.20 3.25 -21.71
C SER A 90 -7.74 4.03 -20.48
N VAL A 91 -7.19 5.23 -20.66
CA VAL A 91 -6.77 6.09 -19.51
C VAL A 91 -7.94 6.29 -18.56
N THR A 92 -9.10 6.72 -19.06
CA THR A 92 -10.29 6.95 -18.23
C THR A 92 -10.75 5.70 -17.48
N SER A 93 -10.53 4.51 -18.04
CA SER A 93 -10.90 3.23 -17.41
C SER A 93 -9.98 2.83 -16.24
N TYR A 94 -8.77 3.40 -16.18
CA TYR A 94 -7.80 3.24 -15.09
C TYR A 94 -7.83 4.38 -14.05
N LEU A 95 -8.72 5.36 -14.24
CA LEU A 95 -8.94 6.43 -13.26
C LEU A 95 -10.18 6.13 -12.42
N PRO A 96 -10.21 6.54 -11.15
CA PRO A 96 -11.37 6.37 -10.28
C PRO A 96 -12.58 7.14 -10.81
N TYR A 97 -13.76 6.79 -10.33
CA TYR A 97 -14.96 7.58 -10.58
C TYR A 97 -14.84 8.95 -9.92
N GLN A 98 -15.15 10.02 -10.64
CA GLN A 98 -14.92 11.40 -10.17
C GLN A 98 -16.18 12.19 -9.82
N LYS A 99 -17.38 11.75 -10.21
CA LYS A 99 -18.57 12.59 -10.03
C LYS A 99 -19.46 12.14 -8.89
N GLY A 100 -19.76 13.09 -8.06
CA GLY A 100 -20.94 13.55 -7.33
C GLY A 100 -21.92 12.55 -6.73
N VAL A 101 -22.08 11.39 -7.33
CA VAL A 101 -22.82 10.25 -6.79
C VAL A 101 -22.05 9.60 -5.63
N TYR A 102 -20.80 9.99 -5.47
CA TYR A 102 -19.82 9.43 -4.53
C TYR A 102 -19.18 10.49 -3.64
N PHE A 103 -19.91 11.52 -3.25
CA PHE A 103 -19.44 12.24 -2.08
C PHE A 103 -19.68 11.33 -0.87
N PRO A 104 -18.63 10.62 -0.42
CA PRO A 104 -18.79 9.68 0.67
C PRO A 104 -19.27 10.44 1.90
N SER A 105 -20.12 9.80 2.68
CA SER A 105 -20.32 10.16 4.08
C SER A 105 -18.96 10.28 4.76
N THR A 106 -18.88 10.88 5.95
CA THR A 106 -17.61 10.97 6.70
C THR A 106 -16.92 9.61 6.84
N ALA A 107 -17.70 8.55 7.05
CA ALA A 107 -17.22 7.17 7.14
C ALA A 107 -16.62 6.65 5.81
N ASP A 108 -17.18 7.05 4.66
CA ASP A 108 -16.66 6.66 3.35
C ASP A 108 -15.42 7.47 2.95
N LYS A 109 -15.27 8.72 3.44
CA LYS A 109 -14.03 9.48 3.30
C LYS A 109 -12.87 8.82 4.05
N GLU A 110 -13.13 8.26 5.23
CA GLU A 110 -12.15 7.48 5.97
C GLU A 110 -11.75 6.20 5.22
N LYS A 111 -12.71 5.46 4.63
CA LYS A 111 -12.41 4.27 3.83
C LYS A 111 -11.60 4.60 2.56
N ILE A 112 -11.91 5.69 1.86
CA ILE A 112 -11.14 6.16 0.70
C ILE A 112 -9.74 6.60 1.13
N SER A 113 -9.60 7.26 2.29
CA SER A 113 -8.32 7.62 2.87
C SER A 113 -7.48 6.39 3.18
N VAL A 114 -8.06 5.35 3.79
CA VAL A 114 -7.42 4.06 4.07
C VAL A 114 -6.94 3.38 2.77
N GLY A 115 -7.77 3.38 1.73
CA GLY A 115 -7.39 2.84 0.41
C GLY A 115 -6.25 3.62 -0.25
N ALA A 116 -6.25 4.95 -0.14
CA ALA A 116 -5.17 5.81 -0.63
C ALA A 116 -3.86 5.56 0.12
N GLU A 117 -3.92 5.41 1.46
CA GLU A 117 -2.76 5.07 2.27
C GLU A 117 -2.20 3.68 1.93
N ARG A 118 -3.07 2.69 1.72
CA ARG A 118 -2.66 1.35 1.31
C ARG A 118 -1.91 1.38 -0.02
N ARG A 119 -2.41 2.15 -1.02
CA ARG A 119 -1.72 2.34 -2.31
C ARG A 119 -0.36 3.00 -2.13
N ARG A 120 -0.26 4.06 -1.32
CA ARG A 120 1.04 4.71 -1.03
C ARG A 120 2.04 3.74 -0.42
N ARG A 121 1.61 2.92 0.54
CA ARG A 121 2.44 1.88 1.15
C ARG A 121 2.91 0.85 0.12
N TYR A 122 2.02 0.39 -0.74
CA TYR A 122 2.36 -0.56 -1.80
C TYR A 122 3.40 0.01 -2.77
N ARG A 123 3.18 1.24 -3.27
CA ARG A 123 4.13 1.93 -4.17
C ARG A 123 5.50 2.11 -3.50
N ALA A 124 5.53 2.55 -2.26
CA ALA A 124 6.77 2.73 -1.51
C ALA A 124 7.55 1.41 -1.37
N VAL A 125 6.87 0.32 -0.99
CA VAL A 125 7.49 -1.01 -0.89
C VAL A 125 8.01 -1.48 -2.25
N ARG A 126 7.25 -1.29 -3.32
CA ARG A 126 7.67 -1.68 -4.67
C ARG A 126 8.92 -0.92 -5.11
N LYS A 127 8.94 0.39 -4.89
CA LYS A 127 10.08 1.28 -5.17
C LYS A 127 11.32 0.85 -4.36
N LEU A 128 11.14 0.59 -3.07
CA LEU A 128 12.18 0.09 -2.19
C LEU A 128 12.75 -1.25 -2.64
N ARG A 129 11.92 -2.16 -3.15
CA ARG A 129 12.39 -3.46 -3.66
C ARG A 129 13.18 -3.33 -4.95
N SER A 130 12.72 -2.46 -5.87
CA SER A 130 13.43 -2.25 -7.13
C SER A 130 14.78 -1.58 -6.91
N GLU A 131 14.85 -0.67 -5.94
CA GLU A 131 16.06 0.10 -5.63
C GLU A 131 16.16 0.34 -4.12
N PRO A 132 16.85 -0.54 -3.37
CA PRO A 132 16.95 -0.46 -1.91
C PRO A 132 17.93 0.63 -1.47
N THR A 133 17.51 1.90 -1.55
CA THR A 133 18.24 3.08 -1.08
C THR A 133 17.78 3.52 0.31
N GLU A 134 18.54 4.40 0.96
CA GLU A 134 18.15 5.01 2.24
C GLU A 134 16.86 5.83 2.08
N GLU A 135 16.72 6.58 1.00
CA GLU A 135 15.60 7.44 0.71
C GLU A 135 14.31 6.63 0.57
N HIS A 136 14.33 5.57 -0.25
CA HIS A 136 13.17 4.70 -0.46
C HIS A 136 12.80 3.93 0.82
N LEU A 137 13.80 3.53 1.62
CA LEU A 137 13.53 2.91 2.91
C LEU A 137 12.89 3.90 3.89
N TRP A 138 13.38 5.14 3.94
CA TRP A 138 12.83 6.17 4.81
C TRP A 138 11.38 6.51 4.43
N GLU A 139 11.10 6.70 3.14
CA GLU A 139 9.75 6.94 2.62
C GLU A 139 8.81 5.79 3.01
N THR A 140 9.25 4.54 2.82
CA THR A 140 8.46 3.35 3.20
C THR A 140 8.20 3.32 4.69
N VAL A 141 9.20 3.58 5.52
CA VAL A 141 9.07 3.61 6.98
C VAL A 141 8.10 4.70 7.42
N LEU A 142 8.10 5.88 6.80
CA LEU A 142 7.12 6.93 7.07
C LEU A 142 5.68 6.47 6.79
N PHE A 143 5.44 5.86 5.63
CA PHE A 143 4.09 5.40 5.26
C PHE A 143 3.57 4.23 6.09
N TYR A 144 4.46 3.47 6.72
CA TYR A 144 4.10 2.35 7.59
C TYR A 144 4.06 2.72 9.08
N SER A 145 4.20 3.98 9.44
CA SER A 145 4.02 4.45 10.83
C SER A 145 2.60 4.11 11.33
N GLY A 146 2.48 3.54 12.52
CA GLY A 146 1.22 3.08 13.09
C GLY A 146 0.71 1.71 12.59
N VAL A 147 1.35 1.11 11.58
CA VAL A 147 0.99 -0.22 11.08
C VAL A 147 1.50 -1.31 12.02
N CYS A 148 0.71 -2.36 12.21
CA CYS A 148 1.09 -3.50 13.03
C CYS A 148 2.07 -4.42 12.27
N PHE A 149 3.17 -4.74 12.93
CA PHE A 149 4.19 -5.71 12.50
C PHE A 149 4.27 -6.87 13.49
N LYS A 150 4.99 -7.93 13.09
CA LYS A 150 5.36 -9.02 14.00
C LYS A 150 6.87 -9.19 14.08
N THR A 151 7.37 -9.46 15.28
CA THR A 151 8.77 -9.85 15.50
C THR A 151 9.00 -11.29 15.06
N TYR A 152 10.26 -11.71 15.00
CA TYR A 152 10.66 -13.11 14.75
C TYR A 152 9.94 -14.13 15.65
N SER A 153 9.66 -13.77 16.89
CA SER A 153 8.91 -14.61 17.85
C SER A 153 7.39 -14.51 17.72
N GLY A 154 6.87 -13.83 16.69
CA GLY A 154 5.42 -13.68 16.45
C GLY A 154 4.73 -12.59 17.28
N LEU A 155 5.47 -11.84 18.11
CA LEU A 155 4.89 -10.79 18.94
C LEU A 155 4.60 -9.53 18.10
N SER A 156 3.38 -9.01 18.21
CA SER A 156 2.95 -7.80 17.51
C SER A 156 3.61 -6.56 18.10
N PHE A 157 3.91 -5.59 17.23
CA PHE A 157 4.39 -4.26 17.59
C PHE A 157 3.98 -3.23 16.52
N THR A 158 3.91 -1.98 16.92
CA THR A 158 3.79 -0.82 16.04
C THR A 158 4.96 0.12 16.31
N TYR A 159 5.16 1.09 15.45
CA TYR A 159 6.07 2.20 15.72
C TYR A 159 5.48 3.52 15.28
N GLU A 160 5.96 4.59 15.88
CA GLU A 160 5.65 5.96 15.52
C GLU A 160 6.93 6.72 15.21
N ILE A 161 6.83 7.69 14.30
CA ILE A 161 7.90 8.65 14.02
C ILE A 161 7.41 10.01 14.48
N ARG A 162 8.17 10.63 15.37
CA ARG A 162 7.83 11.91 15.97
C ARG A 162 8.42 13.07 15.19
N LYS A 163 7.79 14.23 15.29
CA LYS A 163 8.34 15.49 14.78
C LYS A 163 9.20 16.15 15.85
N GLY A 164 10.35 16.66 15.44
CA GLY A 164 11.21 17.47 16.27
C GLY A 164 10.66 18.89 16.45
N ARG A 165 11.40 19.73 17.16
CA ARG A 165 11.02 21.14 17.39
C ARG A 165 10.94 21.98 16.11
N SER A 166 11.71 21.59 15.07
CA SER A 166 11.67 22.21 13.74
C SER A 166 10.45 21.83 12.89
N GLY A 167 9.59 20.89 13.36
CA GLY A 167 8.49 20.33 12.59
C GLY A 167 8.88 19.20 11.67
N GLU A 168 10.16 18.93 11.49
CA GLU A 168 10.66 17.79 10.70
C GLU A 168 10.60 16.48 11.48
N TYR A 169 10.51 15.35 10.76
CA TYR A 169 10.53 14.03 11.37
C TYR A 169 11.90 13.70 11.96
N THR A 170 11.88 13.22 13.21
CA THR A 170 13.10 12.69 13.83
C THR A 170 13.49 11.36 13.21
N LYS A 171 14.77 11.13 13.03
CA LYS A 171 15.33 9.87 12.53
C LYS A 171 15.35 8.77 13.61
N GLU A 172 14.19 8.58 14.27
CA GLU A 172 13.98 7.62 15.36
C GLU A 172 12.61 6.96 15.26
N LEU A 173 12.55 5.65 15.46
CA LEU A 173 11.33 4.88 15.49
C LEU A 173 10.97 4.56 16.95
N TRP A 174 9.84 5.04 17.41
CA TRP A 174 9.33 4.79 18.76
C TRP A 174 8.45 3.54 18.74
N ILE A 175 9.01 2.42 19.26
CA ILE A 175 8.32 1.12 19.24
C ILE A 175 7.32 1.08 20.39
N ASP A 176 6.03 0.90 20.07
CA ASP A 176 4.96 0.73 21.06
C ASP A 176 4.82 -0.73 21.47
N ARG A 177 5.58 -1.13 22.47
CA ARG A 177 5.52 -2.49 23.03
C ARG A 177 5.52 -2.58 24.56
N ARG A 178 6.01 -1.57 25.26
CA ARG A 178 6.12 -1.51 26.73
C ARG A 178 6.06 -0.05 27.19
N GLU A 179 5.61 0.18 28.42
CA GLU A 179 5.47 1.51 29.04
C GLU A 179 6.74 2.39 29.05
N LYS A 180 7.90 1.85 28.80
CA LYS A 180 9.17 2.60 28.68
C LYS A 180 9.93 2.18 27.41
N SER A 181 9.26 2.17 26.28
CA SER A 181 9.91 1.79 25.04
C SER A 181 11.01 2.79 24.66
N LYS A 182 12.18 2.26 24.35
CA LYS A 182 13.28 3.08 23.84
C LYS A 182 13.16 3.21 22.34
N SER A 183 13.51 4.38 21.80
CA SER A 183 13.55 4.59 20.36
C SER A 183 14.60 3.68 19.69
N LEU A 184 14.30 3.28 18.47
CA LEU A 184 15.21 2.61 17.57
C LEU A 184 15.85 3.66 16.67
N ALA A 185 17.15 3.84 16.77
CA ALA A 185 17.88 4.81 15.98
C ALA A 185 17.88 4.44 14.48
N TRP A 186 17.72 5.41 13.62
CA TRP A 186 17.76 5.21 12.17
C TRP A 186 19.06 4.59 11.68
N SER A 187 20.19 4.96 12.28
CA SER A 187 21.51 4.35 11.99
C SER A 187 21.51 2.84 12.16
N SER A 188 20.75 2.30 13.12
CA SER A 188 20.58 0.86 13.32
C SER A 188 19.82 0.21 12.15
N VAL A 189 18.83 0.89 11.62
CA VAL A 189 18.04 0.42 10.46
C VAL A 189 18.91 0.41 9.20
N LEU A 190 19.70 1.48 8.99
CA LEU A 190 20.64 1.57 7.85
C LEU A 190 21.75 0.52 7.93
N LEU A 191 22.28 0.28 9.12
CA LEU A 191 23.30 -0.76 9.31
C LEU A 191 22.74 -2.14 8.93
N ALA A 192 21.51 -2.45 9.31
CA ALA A 192 20.84 -3.68 8.91
C ALA A 192 20.61 -3.75 7.40
N LEU A 193 20.21 -2.64 6.75
CA LEU A 193 20.04 -2.58 5.29
C LEU A 193 21.35 -2.91 4.55
N ASN A 194 22.46 -2.31 4.99
CA ASN A 194 23.76 -2.56 4.40
C ASN A 194 24.23 -4.01 4.59
N ASN A 195 23.82 -4.64 5.70
CA ASN A 195 24.17 -6.03 5.98
C ASN A 195 23.36 -7.04 5.16
N ILE A 196 22.16 -6.70 4.68
CA ILE A 196 21.38 -7.59 3.79
C ILE A 196 22.20 -8.02 2.57
N LYS A 197 22.95 -7.08 1.96
CA LYS A 197 23.80 -7.36 0.79
C LYS A 197 24.86 -8.45 1.05
N LYS A 198 25.22 -8.69 2.32
CA LYS A 198 26.23 -9.68 2.75
C LYS A 198 25.62 -11.02 3.13
N VAL A 199 24.34 -11.05 3.54
CA VAL A 199 23.70 -12.23 4.13
C VAL A 199 22.94 -13.07 3.09
N GLY A 200 22.57 -12.47 1.96
CA GLY A 200 21.75 -13.10 0.93
C GLY A 200 20.24 -12.91 1.19
N GLU A 201 19.42 -13.46 0.27
CA GLU A 201 17.97 -13.21 0.26
C GLU A 201 17.23 -13.85 1.45
N VAL A 202 17.66 -15.04 1.89
CA VAL A 202 17.02 -15.80 2.98
C VAL A 202 17.78 -15.58 4.29
N VAL A 203 17.12 -14.91 5.23
CA VAL A 203 17.68 -14.57 6.54
C VAL A 203 17.06 -15.45 7.62
N ASN A 204 17.81 -16.42 8.13
CA ASN A 204 17.28 -17.43 9.06
C ASN A 204 16.94 -16.87 10.46
N ARG A 205 17.61 -15.83 10.91
CA ARG A 205 17.42 -15.26 12.25
C ARG A 205 17.80 -13.77 12.28
N PRO A 206 17.21 -12.98 13.18
CA PRO A 206 17.49 -11.53 13.26
C PRO A 206 18.99 -11.19 13.42
N LYS A 207 19.73 -11.91 14.24
CA LYS A 207 21.16 -11.66 14.45
C LYS A 207 22.03 -11.80 13.19
N ALA A 208 21.53 -12.45 12.14
CA ALA A 208 22.24 -12.49 10.86
C ALA A 208 22.34 -11.11 10.19
N LEU A 209 21.42 -10.19 10.51
CA LEU A 209 21.49 -8.79 10.07
C LEU A 209 22.53 -7.96 10.87
N GLY A 210 23.17 -8.56 11.87
CA GLY A 210 24.18 -7.93 12.73
C GLY A 210 23.77 -7.89 14.21
N ASP A 211 24.74 -7.63 15.08
CA ASP A 211 24.49 -7.41 16.50
C ASP A 211 24.02 -5.96 16.74
N ILE A 212 22.79 -5.71 16.29
CA ILE A 212 22.17 -4.38 16.25
C ILE A 212 21.07 -4.31 17.29
N ARG A 213 21.06 -3.23 18.10
CA ARG A 213 19.98 -3.00 19.05
C ARG A 213 18.64 -2.89 18.33
N GLY A 214 17.66 -3.70 18.75
CA GLY A 214 16.34 -3.72 18.15
C GLY A 214 16.25 -4.50 16.84
N VAL A 215 17.24 -5.30 16.50
CA VAL A 215 17.30 -6.08 15.25
C VAL A 215 16.07 -6.98 15.04
N THR A 216 15.39 -7.43 16.08
CA THR A 216 14.17 -8.23 15.99
C THR A 216 12.99 -7.44 15.39
N TYR A 217 12.92 -6.13 15.64
CA TYR A 217 11.95 -5.23 15.04
C TYR A 217 12.29 -4.94 13.58
N ILE A 218 13.57 -4.63 13.32
CA ILE A 218 14.08 -4.38 11.96
C ILE A 218 13.83 -5.61 11.07
N TYR A 219 14.08 -6.80 11.58
CA TYR A 219 13.84 -8.06 10.87
C TYR A 219 12.36 -8.19 10.46
N GLY A 220 11.41 -7.92 11.37
CA GLY A 220 9.98 -7.94 11.08
C GLY A 220 9.56 -6.90 10.04
N MET A 221 10.12 -5.69 10.11
CA MET A 221 9.90 -4.64 9.13
C MET A 221 10.43 -5.02 7.75
N PHE A 222 11.67 -5.49 7.67
CA PHE A 222 12.32 -5.86 6.40
C PHE A 222 11.62 -7.03 5.72
N TYR A 223 11.15 -8.01 6.48
CA TYR A 223 10.30 -9.07 5.94
C TYR A 223 9.00 -8.52 5.37
N ARG A 224 8.32 -7.64 6.11
CA ARG A 224 7.08 -6.99 5.64
C ARG A 224 7.29 -6.18 4.36
N PHE A 225 8.43 -5.50 4.26
CA PHE A 225 8.81 -4.73 3.07
C PHE A 225 9.32 -5.62 1.93
N GLY A 226 9.55 -6.92 2.18
CA GLY A 226 10.07 -7.85 1.19
C GLY A 226 11.52 -7.61 0.79
N LEU A 227 12.30 -7.01 1.69
CA LEU A 227 13.74 -6.86 1.56
C LEU A 227 14.51 -8.14 1.92
N ILE A 228 13.91 -8.98 2.75
CA ILE A 228 14.44 -10.29 3.14
C ILE A 228 13.35 -11.35 3.02
N ASP A 229 13.74 -12.58 2.75
CA ASP A 229 12.90 -13.75 2.94
C ASP A 229 13.35 -14.53 4.20
N MET A 230 12.54 -15.48 4.65
CA MET A 230 12.80 -16.24 5.86
C MET A 230 12.32 -17.69 5.70
N PRO A 231 12.82 -18.65 6.52
CA PRO A 231 12.35 -20.03 6.50
C PRO A 231 10.84 -20.13 6.76
N ASP A 232 10.20 -21.13 6.17
CA ASP A 232 8.74 -21.31 6.25
C ASP A 232 8.23 -21.51 7.68
N GLU A 233 9.00 -22.13 8.56
CA GLU A 233 8.67 -22.28 9.98
C GLU A 233 8.53 -20.92 10.69
N VAL A 234 9.35 -19.94 10.29
CA VAL A 234 9.29 -18.57 10.82
C VAL A 234 8.13 -17.80 10.21
N LYS A 235 7.87 -18.00 8.90
CA LYS A 235 6.71 -17.41 8.21
C LYS A 235 5.39 -17.81 8.89
N GLN A 236 5.25 -19.07 9.29
CA GLN A 236 4.07 -19.56 10.00
C GLN A 236 3.88 -18.86 11.35
N LYS A 237 4.95 -18.65 12.13
CA LYS A 237 4.88 -17.93 13.43
C LYS A 237 4.56 -16.45 13.26
N MET A 238 5.10 -15.81 12.26
CA MET A 238 4.87 -14.38 11.98
C MET A 238 3.54 -14.12 11.28
N GLY A 239 2.92 -15.13 10.68
CA GLY A 239 1.75 -15.01 9.82
C GLY A 239 2.10 -14.37 8.48
N HIS A 240 1.34 -14.68 7.43
CA HIS A 240 1.50 -13.99 6.14
C HIS A 240 1.24 -12.49 6.31
N PRO A 241 2.09 -11.63 5.77
CA PRO A 241 1.71 -10.24 5.56
C PRO A 241 0.43 -10.25 4.71
N LYS A 242 -0.67 -9.70 5.22
CA LYS A 242 -1.95 -9.66 4.49
C LYS A 242 -1.87 -8.90 3.15
N ASP A 243 -0.72 -8.30 2.84
CA ASP A 243 -0.46 -7.55 1.61
C ASP A 243 0.32 -8.36 0.55
N ARG A 244 0.54 -9.66 0.77
CA ARG A 244 1.09 -10.57 -0.25
C ARG A 244 -0.02 -11.45 -0.82
N LYS A 245 -1.01 -10.87 -1.45
CA LYS A 245 -1.74 -11.59 -2.48
C LYS A 245 -1.01 -11.35 -3.80
N LYS A 246 -0.47 -12.44 -4.36
CA LYS A 246 0.12 -12.49 -5.69
C LYS A 246 -0.89 -12.10 -6.75
#